data_24a539ebbbfd9fa7080ef5c0a3bc8917
#
_entry.id   24a539ebbbfd9fa7080ef5c0a3bc8917
#
_cell.length_a   1.000
_cell.length_b   1.000
_cell.length_c   1.000
_cell.angle_alpha   90.00
_cell.angle_beta   90.00
_cell.angle_gamma   90.00
#
_symmetry.space_group_name_H-M   'P 1'
#
loop_
_entity.id
_entity.type
_entity.pdbx_description
1 polymer ?
#
loop_
_entity_poly.entity_id
_entity_poly.type
_entity_poly.pdbx_seq_one_letter_code
_entity_poly.pdbx_strand_id
1 'polypeptide(L)'
;MKTTKNEKEEFIRVGTTLYKLVNQPRLNGGYVKKRIPWNNETLRQDYGKDYIGSVPKYDGFCTVPEHIGYRPVVGKFLNLYEPIDHQPKEGDFSHIQSLVRHIFGEQYELGMDYLQLLYLQPVQKLPILLLVSEERNTGKSTFLNFLKTLFQNNVTFNTNEDFRSQFNFDWAGKLLIVVDEV
;
A
#
# COMPACT_ATOMS: atom_id res chain seq x y z
N MET A 1 10.09 -4.96 -35.81
CA MET A 1 10.62 -4.83 -34.45
C MET A 1 10.52 -3.36 -34.05
N LYS A 2 9.55 -2.98 -33.23
CA LYS A 2 9.42 -1.61 -32.73
C LYS A 2 10.39 -1.44 -31.56
N THR A 3 11.35 -0.58 -31.72
CA THR A 3 12.34 -0.15 -30.72
C THR A 3 11.59 0.44 -29.51
N THR A 4 11.56 -0.28 -28.42
CA THR A 4 11.08 0.18 -27.13
C THR A 4 11.93 1.37 -26.71
N LYS A 5 11.28 2.52 -26.47
CA LYS A 5 11.91 3.68 -25.83
C LYS A 5 12.66 3.17 -24.59
N ASN A 6 13.95 3.46 -24.50
CA ASN A 6 14.78 3.26 -23.31
C ASN A 6 14.12 4.03 -22.15
N GLU A 7 13.25 3.37 -21.37
CA GLU A 7 12.87 3.87 -20.07
C GLU A 7 14.16 3.93 -19.24
N LYS A 8 14.52 5.12 -18.81
CA LYS A 8 15.71 5.35 -17.99
C LYS A 8 15.59 4.50 -16.73
N GLU A 9 16.48 3.52 -16.59
CA GLU A 9 16.48 2.66 -15.41
C GLU A 9 16.71 3.50 -14.16
N GLU A 10 15.92 3.28 -13.13
CA GLU A 10 15.97 4.02 -11.87
C GLU A 10 16.65 3.16 -10.79
N PHE A 11 17.60 3.76 -10.09
CA PHE A 11 18.30 3.15 -8.96
C PHE A 11 18.21 4.03 -7.72
N ILE A 12 18.18 3.41 -6.55
CA ILE A 12 18.26 4.08 -5.24
C ILE A 12 19.17 3.30 -4.32
N ARG A 13 19.83 3.99 -3.39
CA ARG A 13 20.59 3.35 -2.31
C ARG A 13 19.93 3.65 -0.98
N VAL A 14 19.62 2.59 -0.22
CA VAL A 14 19.05 2.70 1.12
C VAL A 14 19.99 2.03 2.10
N GLY A 15 20.55 2.80 3.02
CA GLY A 15 21.67 2.35 3.84
C GLY A 15 22.85 1.92 2.97
N THR A 16 23.25 0.67 3.12
CA THR A 16 24.34 0.05 2.35
C THR A 16 23.86 -0.70 1.10
N THR A 17 22.55 -0.88 0.93
CA THR A 17 22.00 -1.69 -0.16
C THR A 17 21.58 -0.82 -1.34
N LEU A 18 22.03 -1.21 -2.52
CA LEU A 18 21.58 -0.65 -3.80
C LEU A 18 20.31 -1.40 -4.25
N TYR A 19 19.33 -0.67 -4.76
CA TYR A 19 18.11 -1.21 -5.33
C TYR A 19 17.90 -0.68 -6.74
N LYS A 20 17.46 -1.56 -7.64
CA LYS A 20 16.89 -1.21 -8.95
C LYS A 20 15.37 -1.14 -8.81
N LEU A 21 14.78 -0.06 -9.30
CA LEU A 21 13.32 0.09 -9.36
C LEU A 21 12.83 -0.52 -10.68
N VAL A 22 11.96 -1.52 -10.59
CA VAL A 22 11.44 -2.23 -11.75
C VAL A 22 9.92 -2.26 -11.75
N ASN A 23 9.34 -2.18 -12.94
CA ASN A 23 7.91 -2.38 -13.14
C ASN A 23 7.67 -3.87 -13.43
N GLN A 24 7.28 -4.64 -12.40
CA GLN A 24 7.00 -6.06 -12.54
C GLN A 24 5.57 -6.24 -13.05
N PRO A 25 5.34 -7.01 -14.14
CA PRO A 25 4.00 -7.32 -14.63
C PRO A 25 3.24 -8.19 -13.60
N ARG A 26 1.92 -7.97 -13.51
CA ARG A 26 1.00 -8.79 -12.71
C ARG A 26 0.28 -9.79 -13.60
N LEU A 27 -0.08 -10.95 -13.03
CA LEU A 27 -0.87 -11.98 -13.73
C LEU A 27 -2.23 -11.46 -14.24
N ASN A 28 -2.85 -10.54 -13.48
CA ASN A 28 -4.16 -9.96 -13.82
C ASN A 28 -4.05 -8.69 -14.67
N GLY A 29 -2.90 -8.46 -15.30
CA GLY A 29 -2.60 -7.25 -16.05
C GLY A 29 -2.09 -6.10 -15.17
N GLY A 30 -1.48 -5.08 -15.82
CA GLY A 30 -0.85 -3.96 -15.16
C GLY A 30 0.54 -4.28 -14.60
N TYR A 31 1.12 -3.30 -13.91
CA TYR A 31 2.47 -3.38 -13.37
C TYR A 31 2.49 -2.97 -11.89
N VAL A 32 3.45 -3.48 -11.16
CA VAL A 32 3.76 -3.03 -9.79
C VAL A 32 5.21 -2.61 -9.72
N LYS A 33 5.47 -1.42 -9.16
CA LYS A 33 6.84 -0.93 -8.94
C LYS A 33 7.46 -1.70 -7.77
N LYS A 34 8.56 -2.42 -8.05
CA LYS A 34 9.31 -3.19 -7.04
C LYS A 34 10.73 -2.69 -6.92
N ARG A 35 11.27 -2.83 -5.71
CA ARG A 35 12.67 -2.60 -5.36
C ARG A 35 13.38 -3.94 -5.34
N ILE A 36 14.30 -4.16 -6.27
CA ILE A 36 15.11 -5.38 -6.34
C ILE A 36 16.52 -5.04 -5.87
N PRO A 37 17.06 -5.74 -4.86
CA PRO A 37 18.46 -5.57 -4.48
C PRO A 37 19.37 -5.72 -5.70
N TRP A 38 20.31 -4.79 -5.88
CA TRP A 38 21.17 -4.75 -7.05
C TRP A 38 22.63 -4.73 -6.67
N ASN A 39 23.50 -5.23 -7.55
CA ASN A 39 24.94 -5.27 -7.31
C ASN A 39 25.61 -3.99 -7.78
N ASN A 40 26.48 -3.42 -6.94
CA ASN A 40 27.25 -2.21 -7.28
C ASN A 40 28.21 -2.44 -8.46
N GLU A 41 28.78 -3.64 -8.57
CA GLU A 41 29.72 -3.95 -9.66
C GLU A 41 28.98 -4.02 -11.00
N THR A 42 27.81 -4.68 -11.03
CA THR A 42 26.96 -4.69 -12.22
C THR A 42 26.59 -3.26 -12.65
N LEU A 43 26.19 -2.40 -11.68
CA LEU A 43 25.87 -1.01 -11.99
C LEU A 43 27.07 -0.26 -12.59
N ARG A 44 28.29 -0.50 -12.10
CA ARG A 44 29.51 0.11 -12.63
C ARG A 44 29.86 -0.39 -14.04
N GLN A 45 29.61 -1.66 -14.32
CA GLN A 45 29.83 -2.26 -15.65
C GLN A 45 28.84 -1.67 -16.67
N ASP A 46 27.57 -1.50 -16.29
CA ASP A 46 26.53 -1.02 -17.19
C ASP A 46 26.59 0.49 -17.42
N TYR A 47 26.95 1.29 -16.40
CA TYR A 47 26.83 2.75 -16.41
C TYR A 47 28.13 3.51 -16.14
N GLY A 48 29.24 2.81 -15.85
CA GLY A 48 30.50 3.41 -15.50
C GLY A 48 30.68 3.70 -14.01
N LYS A 49 31.93 3.95 -13.62
CA LYS A 49 32.33 4.09 -12.20
C LYS A 49 31.67 5.28 -11.49
N ASP A 50 31.46 6.37 -12.21
CA ASP A 50 30.98 7.63 -11.63
C ASP A 50 29.48 7.65 -11.43
N TYR A 51 28.74 6.78 -12.13
CA TYR A 51 27.26 6.73 -12.06
C TYR A 51 26.73 6.46 -10.64
N ILE A 52 27.43 5.64 -9.85
CA ILE A 52 27.03 5.31 -8.47
C ILE A 52 26.98 6.56 -7.56
N GLY A 53 27.76 7.59 -7.89
CA GLY A 53 27.73 8.87 -7.16
C GLY A 53 26.45 9.66 -7.36
N SER A 54 25.78 9.49 -8.49
CA SER A 54 24.53 10.17 -8.86
C SER A 54 23.26 9.48 -8.32
N VAL A 55 23.39 8.24 -7.80
CA VAL A 55 22.26 7.48 -7.28
C VAL A 55 21.73 8.12 -5.99
N PRO A 56 20.42 8.42 -5.90
CA PRO A 56 19.78 8.94 -4.68
C PRO A 56 20.06 8.05 -3.48
N LYS A 57 20.36 8.67 -2.33
CA LYS A 57 20.75 7.99 -1.10
C LYS A 57 19.78 8.30 0.03
N TYR A 58 19.39 7.25 0.74
CA TYR A 58 18.54 7.33 1.93
C TYR A 58 19.20 6.56 3.07
N ASP A 59 18.98 7.01 4.31
CA ASP A 59 19.57 6.37 5.48
C ASP A 59 18.84 5.05 5.83
N GLY A 60 17.56 4.94 5.48
CA GLY A 60 16.75 3.75 5.73
C GLY A 60 15.37 3.86 5.13
N PHE A 61 14.52 2.91 5.51
CA PHE A 61 13.09 2.95 5.22
C PHE A 61 12.31 3.41 6.46
N CYS A 62 11.18 4.08 6.22
CA CYS A 62 10.18 4.36 7.24
C CYS A 62 8.79 4.04 6.68
N THR A 63 7.78 3.97 7.57
CA THR A 63 6.38 3.89 7.18
C THR A 63 5.64 4.99 7.91
N VAL A 64 5.36 6.07 7.19
CA VAL A 64 4.62 7.22 7.69
C VAL A 64 3.34 7.34 6.87
N PRO A 65 2.21 6.79 7.37
CA PRO A 65 0.93 6.86 6.69
C PRO A 65 0.42 8.30 6.71
N GLU A 66 0.17 8.84 5.52
CA GLU A 66 -0.37 10.18 5.33
C GLU A 66 -1.08 10.23 3.98
N HIS A 67 -2.38 10.53 3.97
CA HIS A 67 -3.15 10.64 2.73
C HIS A 67 -3.20 12.09 2.22
N ILE A 68 -3.22 13.04 3.15
CA ILE A 68 -3.20 14.47 2.84
C ILE A 68 -1.77 14.97 3.07
N GLY A 69 -1.11 15.46 2.02
CA GLY A 69 0.28 15.93 2.14
C GLY A 69 1.33 14.82 2.15
N TYR A 70 1.05 13.71 1.45
CA TYR A 70 1.97 12.58 1.35
C TYR A 70 3.41 12.99 1.02
N ARG A 71 4.34 12.42 1.78
CA ARG A 71 5.79 12.63 1.61
C ARG A 71 6.49 11.33 1.24
N PRO A 72 7.06 11.22 0.03
CA PRO A 72 7.80 10.03 -0.38
C PRO A 72 9.12 9.86 0.40
N VAL A 73 9.61 10.95 0.98
CA VAL A 73 10.83 10.97 1.81
C VAL A 73 10.53 11.77 3.09
N VAL A 74 10.82 11.18 4.23
CA VAL A 74 10.66 11.80 5.55
C VAL A 74 12.04 11.93 6.18
N GLY A 75 12.53 13.17 6.27
CA GLY A 75 13.93 13.42 6.62
C GLY A 75 14.86 12.81 5.56
N LYS A 76 15.63 11.78 5.95
CA LYS A 76 16.50 11.02 5.04
C LYS A 76 16.02 9.59 4.82
N PHE A 77 14.77 9.27 5.20
CA PHE A 77 14.20 7.93 5.10
C PHE A 77 13.21 7.86 3.94
N LEU A 78 13.29 6.79 3.16
CA LEU A 78 12.33 6.51 2.09
C LEU A 78 11.05 5.95 2.68
N ASN A 79 9.92 6.61 2.40
CA ASN A 79 8.62 6.19 2.91
C ASN A 79 8.11 4.98 2.09
N LEU A 80 7.81 3.88 2.80
CA LEU A 80 7.23 2.68 2.22
C LEU A 80 5.70 2.76 2.10
N TYR A 81 5.08 3.71 2.81
CA TYR A 81 3.65 3.95 2.65
C TYR A 81 3.38 4.47 1.24
N GLU A 82 2.38 3.93 0.57
CA GLU A 82 2.06 4.32 -0.80
C GLU A 82 0.97 5.39 -0.82
N PRO A 83 1.10 6.43 -1.66
CA PRO A 83 0.04 7.43 -1.79
C PRO A 83 -1.22 6.78 -2.36
N ILE A 84 -2.37 7.33 -2.01
CA ILE A 84 -3.65 6.96 -2.62
C ILE A 84 -3.80 7.76 -3.92
N ASP A 85 -4.15 7.09 -5.03
CA ASP A 85 -4.28 7.73 -6.34
C ASP A 85 -5.56 8.56 -6.48
N HIS A 86 -6.56 8.31 -5.62
CA HIS A 86 -7.80 9.07 -5.68
C HIS A 86 -7.65 10.47 -5.13
N GLN A 87 -8.37 11.40 -5.75
CA GLN A 87 -8.52 12.75 -5.22
C GLN A 87 -9.95 12.90 -4.70
N PRO A 88 -10.15 13.44 -3.47
CA PRO A 88 -11.46 13.73 -2.95
C PRO A 88 -12.22 14.64 -3.90
N LYS A 89 -13.47 14.29 -4.19
CA LYS A 89 -14.35 15.06 -5.06
C LYS A 89 -15.77 15.01 -4.50
N GLU A 90 -16.45 16.15 -4.54
CA GLU A 90 -17.87 16.20 -4.23
C GLU A 90 -18.66 15.39 -5.26
N GLY A 91 -19.66 14.64 -4.78
CA GLY A 91 -20.50 13.81 -5.61
C GLY A 91 -21.52 13.02 -4.81
N ASP A 92 -22.42 12.33 -5.51
CA ASP A 92 -23.34 11.40 -4.87
C ASP A 92 -22.59 10.15 -4.42
N PHE A 93 -22.72 9.81 -3.15
CA PHE A 93 -22.14 8.62 -2.53
C PHE A 93 -23.20 7.74 -1.82
N SER A 94 -24.46 7.88 -2.24
CA SER A 94 -25.61 7.16 -1.67
C SER A 94 -25.41 5.64 -1.64
N HIS A 95 -24.78 5.06 -2.66
CA HIS A 95 -24.46 3.63 -2.70
C HIS A 95 -23.46 3.23 -1.62
N ILE A 96 -22.45 4.07 -1.37
CA ILE A 96 -21.45 3.83 -0.29
C ILE A 96 -22.15 3.96 1.06
N GLN A 97 -22.98 4.99 1.25
CA GLN A 97 -23.77 5.14 2.48
C GLN A 97 -24.66 3.92 2.72
N SER A 98 -25.33 3.42 1.68
CA SER A 98 -26.19 2.24 1.78
C SER A 98 -25.39 1.00 2.17
N LEU A 99 -24.19 0.81 1.60
CA LEU A 99 -23.30 -0.29 1.98
C LEU A 99 -22.86 -0.17 3.45
N VAL A 100 -22.44 1.01 3.88
CA VAL A 100 -22.01 1.23 5.27
C VAL A 100 -23.17 1.03 6.25
N ARG A 101 -24.38 1.56 5.94
CA ARG A 101 -25.60 1.31 6.74
C ARG A 101 -25.93 -0.16 6.83
N HIS A 102 -25.81 -0.89 5.72
CA HIS A 102 -26.08 -2.33 5.70
C HIS A 102 -25.11 -3.12 6.60
N ILE A 103 -23.83 -2.76 6.59
CA ILE A 103 -22.80 -3.46 7.38
C ILE A 103 -22.86 -3.09 8.87
N PHE A 104 -23.05 -1.82 9.18
CA PHE A 104 -22.99 -1.33 10.57
C PHE A 104 -24.36 -1.23 11.25
N GLY A 105 -25.46 -1.26 10.49
CA GLY A 105 -26.81 -1.17 11.03
C GLY A 105 -27.00 0.07 11.91
N GLU A 106 -27.40 -0.13 13.16
CA GLU A 106 -27.59 0.94 14.15
C GLU A 106 -26.28 1.68 14.49
N GLN A 107 -25.12 1.06 14.25
CA GLN A 107 -23.80 1.66 14.47
C GLN A 107 -23.27 2.41 13.24
N TYR A 108 -24.13 2.82 12.33
CA TYR A 108 -23.75 3.50 11.09
C TYR A 108 -22.83 4.70 11.31
N GLU A 109 -23.18 5.58 12.25
CA GLU A 109 -22.36 6.77 12.54
C GLU A 109 -20.96 6.38 13.02
N LEU A 110 -20.84 5.38 13.90
CA LEU A 110 -19.55 4.85 14.35
C LEU A 110 -18.75 4.28 13.15
N GLY A 111 -19.43 3.60 12.22
CA GLY A 111 -18.82 3.10 11.01
C GLY A 111 -18.26 4.21 10.12
N MET A 112 -19.02 5.29 9.95
CA MET A 112 -18.57 6.47 9.19
C MET A 112 -17.41 7.16 9.87
N ASP A 113 -17.45 7.37 11.19
CA ASP A 113 -16.36 7.95 11.96
C ASP A 113 -15.08 7.10 11.86
N TYR A 114 -15.22 5.77 11.93
CA TYR A 114 -14.12 4.83 11.79
C TYR A 114 -13.43 4.99 10.42
N LEU A 115 -14.20 5.04 9.34
CA LEU A 115 -13.68 5.24 7.98
C LEU A 115 -13.03 6.61 7.83
N GLN A 116 -13.62 7.65 8.39
CA GLN A 116 -13.08 9.00 8.36
C GLN A 116 -11.76 9.09 9.11
N LEU A 117 -11.64 8.48 10.28
CA LEU A 117 -10.40 8.43 11.05
C LEU A 117 -9.30 7.67 10.32
N LEU A 118 -9.61 6.55 9.68
CA LEU A 118 -8.65 5.83 8.83
C LEU A 118 -8.08 6.72 7.72
N TYR A 119 -8.90 7.61 7.18
CA TYR A 119 -8.47 8.52 6.12
C TYR A 119 -7.73 9.75 6.65
N LEU A 120 -8.29 10.44 7.65
CA LEU A 120 -7.75 11.71 8.14
C LEU A 120 -6.58 11.54 9.12
N GLN A 121 -6.59 10.46 9.89
CA GLN A 121 -5.62 10.19 10.95
C GLN A 121 -5.07 8.75 10.89
N PRO A 122 -4.43 8.34 9.78
CA PRO A 122 -4.03 6.96 9.54
C PRO A 122 -2.96 6.44 10.53
N VAL A 123 -2.33 7.31 11.31
CA VAL A 123 -1.40 6.94 12.39
C VAL A 123 -2.11 6.58 13.69
N GLN A 124 -3.39 6.94 13.83
CA GLN A 124 -4.16 6.64 15.02
C GLN A 124 -4.49 5.15 15.09
N LYS A 125 -4.19 4.53 16.22
CA LYS A 125 -4.60 3.14 16.47
C LYS A 125 -6.10 3.10 16.71
N LEU A 126 -6.81 2.39 15.84
CA LEU A 126 -8.24 2.13 15.97
C LEU A 126 -8.47 0.71 16.52
N PRO A 127 -9.64 0.45 17.12
CA PRO A 127 -10.00 -0.89 17.54
C PRO A 127 -10.13 -1.84 16.35
N ILE A 128 -9.98 -3.14 16.60
CA ILE A 128 -10.20 -4.17 15.57
C ILE A 128 -11.68 -4.16 15.21
N LEU A 129 -11.97 -4.06 13.91
CA LEU A 129 -13.32 -4.18 13.39
C LEU A 129 -13.62 -5.66 13.12
N LEU A 130 -14.59 -6.22 13.85
CA LEU A 130 -15.03 -7.59 13.70
C LEU A 130 -16.42 -7.61 13.04
N LEU A 131 -16.51 -8.17 11.83
CA LEU A 131 -17.75 -8.32 11.08
C LEU A 131 -18.27 -9.75 11.23
N VAL A 132 -19.37 -9.90 11.96
CA VAL A 132 -19.99 -11.21 12.24
C VAL A 132 -21.40 -11.27 11.65
N SER A 133 -21.76 -12.42 11.07
CA SER A 133 -23.11 -12.71 10.66
C SER A 133 -23.33 -14.23 10.69
N GLU A 134 -24.56 -14.65 10.99
CA GLU A 134 -24.98 -16.06 10.94
C GLU A 134 -25.10 -16.57 9.50
N GLU A 135 -25.49 -15.68 8.59
CA GLU A 135 -25.71 -16.01 7.18
C GLU A 135 -24.48 -15.70 6.31
N ARG A 136 -24.39 -16.42 5.18
CA ARG A 136 -23.42 -16.13 4.12
C ARG A 136 -23.94 -15.02 3.21
N ASN A 137 -23.04 -14.44 2.41
CA ASN A 137 -23.36 -13.42 1.39
C ASN A 137 -24.02 -12.14 1.97
N THR A 138 -23.69 -11.76 3.18
CA THR A 138 -24.20 -10.57 3.87
C THR A 138 -23.42 -9.29 3.56
N GLY A 139 -22.61 -9.28 2.50
CA GLY A 139 -21.89 -8.08 2.06
C GLY A 139 -20.56 -7.81 2.78
N LYS A 140 -20.11 -8.63 3.76
CA LYS A 140 -18.84 -8.42 4.48
C LYS A 140 -17.65 -8.31 3.53
N SER A 141 -17.46 -9.31 2.67
CA SER A 141 -16.33 -9.29 1.71
C SER A 141 -16.48 -8.16 0.69
N THR A 142 -17.69 -7.74 0.35
CA THR A 142 -17.93 -6.54 -0.48
C THR A 142 -17.42 -5.29 0.21
N PHE A 143 -17.70 -5.13 1.50
CA PHE A 143 -17.20 -4.02 2.30
C PHE A 143 -15.66 -4.04 2.43
N LEU A 144 -15.06 -5.22 2.68
CA LEU A 144 -13.61 -5.37 2.75
C LEU A 144 -12.93 -5.04 1.40
N ASN A 145 -13.53 -5.45 0.28
CA ASN A 145 -13.07 -5.07 -1.06
C ASN A 145 -13.25 -3.57 -1.36
N PHE A 146 -14.30 -2.94 -0.83
CA PHE A 146 -14.45 -1.49 -0.87
C PHE A 146 -13.29 -0.80 -0.15
N LEU A 147 -12.91 -1.24 1.06
CA LEU A 147 -11.74 -0.72 1.78
C LEU A 147 -10.45 -0.92 0.97
N LYS A 148 -10.30 -2.08 0.32
CA LYS A 148 -9.15 -2.34 -0.57
C LYS A 148 -9.13 -1.40 -1.77
N THR A 149 -10.27 -1.08 -2.33
CA THR A 149 -10.38 -0.13 -3.44
C THR A 149 -10.05 1.28 -2.98
N LEU A 150 -10.53 1.68 -1.80
CA LEU A 150 -10.32 3.01 -1.22
C LEU A 150 -8.86 3.24 -0.84
N PHE A 151 -8.25 2.32 -0.09
CA PHE A 151 -6.89 2.47 0.45
C PHE A 151 -5.82 1.74 -0.35
N GLN A 152 -6.20 1.07 -1.44
CA GLN A 152 -5.32 0.47 -2.45
C GLN A 152 -4.25 -0.48 -1.87
N ASN A 153 -2.97 -0.23 -2.16
CA ASN A 153 -1.87 -1.06 -1.71
C ASN A 153 -1.59 -0.98 -0.19
N ASN A 154 -2.23 -0.05 0.50
CA ASN A 154 -2.13 0.07 1.96
C ASN A 154 -3.04 -0.90 2.72
N VAL A 155 -3.87 -1.68 2.01
CA VAL A 155 -4.67 -2.77 2.56
C VAL A 155 -4.16 -4.09 2.02
N THR A 156 -4.01 -5.08 2.89
CA THR A 156 -3.67 -6.46 2.51
C THR A 156 -4.70 -7.44 3.04
N PHE A 157 -4.93 -8.51 2.27
CA PHE A 157 -5.72 -9.65 2.71
C PHE A 157 -4.76 -10.76 3.11
N ASN A 158 -4.90 -11.24 4.33
CA ASN A 158 -4.06 -12.27 4.91
C ASN A 158 -4.91 -13.43 5.40
N THR A 159 -4.33 -14.61 5.37
CA THR A 159 -4.90 -15.82 5.97
C THR A 159 -4.39 -16.00 7.40
N ASN A 160 -5.01 -16.89 8.17
CA ASN A 160 -4.51 -17.27 9.49
C ASN A 160 -3.08 -17.84 9.45
N GLU A 161 -2.70 -18.48 8.33
CA GLU A 161 -1.37 -19.05 8.14
C GLU A 161 -0.31 -17.95 7.97
N ASP A 162 -0.65 -16.83 7.34
CA ASP A 162 0.25 -15.70 7.17
C ASP A 162 0.69 -15.13 8.52
N PHE A 163 -0.21 -15.11 9.52
CA PHE A 163 0.12 -14.66 10.88
C PHE A 163 0.98 -15.63 11.68
N ARG A 164 0.96 -16.91 11.33
CA ARG A 164 1.82 -17.94 11.96
C ARG A 164 3.20 -18.01 11.31
N SER A 165 3.35 -17.41 10.13
CA SER A 165 4.62 -17.32 9.41
C SER A 165 5.61 -16.45 10.19
N GLN A 166 6.88 -16.81 10.17
CA GLN A 166 7.97 -15.96 10.68
C GLN A 166 8.23 -14.75 9.76
N PHE A 167 7.64 -14.72 8.58
CA PHE A 167 7.79 -13.68 7.59
C PHE A 167 6.58 -12.77 7.58
N ASN A 168 6.71 -11.59 8.17
CA ASN A 168 5.65 -10.57 8.23
C ASN A 168 5.77 -9.52 7.11
N PHE A 169 6.56 -9.79 6.08
CA PHE A 169 6.92 -8.81 5.06
C PHE A 169 5.71 -8.31 4.24
N ASP A 170 4.70 -9.16 4.04
CA ASP A 170 3.54 -8.82 3.20
C ASP A 170 2.54 -7.87 3.89
N TRP A 171 2.49 -7.88 5.22
CA TRP A 171 1.57 -7.05 5.99
C TRP A 171 2.24 -5.97 6.84
N ALA A 172 3.55 -6.04 7.05
CA ALA A 172 4.28 -5.00 7.77
C ALA A 172 4.16 -3.65 7.05
N GLY A 173 3.78 -2.61 7.81
CA GLY A 173 3.62 -1.25 7.28
C GLY A 173 2.34 -1.00 6.49
N LYS A 174 1.38 -1.93 6.50
CA LYS A 174 0.05 -1.71 5.92
C LYS A 174 -0.85 -0.92 6.88
N LEU A 175 -1.75 -0.12 6.31
CA LEU A 175 -2.77 0.62 7.06
C LEU A 175 -3.81 -0.34 7.66
N LEU A 176 -4.26 -1.28 6.84
CA LEU A 176 -5.24 -2.30 7.22
C LEU A 176 -4.75 -3.69 6.84
N ILE A 177 -4.90 -4.60 7.77
CA ILE A 177 -4.72 -6.03 7.55
C ILE A 177 -6.10 -6.66 7.68
N VAL A 178 -6.57 -7.23 6.58
CA VAL A 178 -7.89 -7.87 6.50
C VAL A 178 -7.68 -9.38 6.61
N VAL A 179 -8.46 -10.01 7.48
CA VAL A 179 -8.58 -11.47 7.58
C VAL A 179 -10.00 -11.81 7.20
N ASP A 180 -10.17 -12.43 6.05
CA ASP A 180 -11.48 -12.87 5.54
C ASP A 180 -11.52 -14.40 5.64
N GLU A 181 -12.58 -14.92 6.24
CA GLU A 181 -12.77 -16.34 6.57
C GLU A 181 -11.76 -16.89 7.61
N VAL A 182 -12.16 -16.83 8.86
CA VAL A 182 -11.48 -17.44 10.01
C VAL A 182 -12.12 -18.82 10.31
#